data_3042ea0728cd3ab9928599ac38342312
#
_entry.id   3042ea0728cd3ab9928599ac38342312
#
_cell.length_a   1.000
_cell.length_b   1.000
_cell.length_c   1.000
_cell.angle_alpha   90.00
_cell.angle_beta   90.00
_cell.angle_gamma   90.00
#
_symmetry.space_group_name_H-M   'P 1'
#
loop_
_entity.id
_entity.type
_entity.pdbx_description
1 polymer ?
#
loop_
_entity_poly.entity_id
_entity_poly.type
_entity_poly.pdbx_seq_one_letter_code
_entity_poly.pdbx_strand_id
1 'polypeptide(L)'
;MKKLFLSLTALTFSAMLFAQKTVADVAKFETETINQGYLKQNEPKEVKFIVTNISKEPLIIEQANPTCGCTMGDYTKSPIAPGATGYISAKFNAANAGHFTKNLTVKFAGVDEMKSITITGDVLAAEEYDKWAAEEAKKKAEADAAAAAAAKNTKGSKNKTGSKNNN
;
A
#
# COMPACT_ATOMS: atom_id res chain seq x y z
N MET A 1 -77.61 8.52 11.87
CA MET A 1 -76.33 8.37 12.54
C MET A 1 -75.40 7.74 11.55
N LYS A 2 -74.64 8.57 10.86
CA LYS A 2 -73.69 8.15 9.82
C LYS A 2 -72.32 7.87 10.47
N LYS A 3 -71.91 6.62 10.50
CA LYS A 3 -70.62 6.22 10.97
C LYS A 3 -69.57 6.47 9.87
N LEU A 4 -68.79 7.49 10.07
CA LEU A 4 -67.67 7.83 9.19
C LEU A 4 -66.52 6.89 9.51
N PHE A 5 -66.25 5.91 8.65
CA PHE A 5 -65.03 5.09 8.72
C PHE A 5 -63.92 5.89 8.08
N LEU A 6 -63.09 6.50 8.91
CA LEU A 6 -61.80 7.06 8.48
C LEU A 6 -60.82 5.91 8.29
N SER A 7 -60.65 5.48 7.05
CA SER A 7 -59.60 4.55 6.66
C SER A 7 -58.26 5.31 6.63
N LEU A 8 -57.51 5.19 7.72
CA LEU A 8 -56.12 5.69 7.79
C LEU A 8 -55.22 4.70 7.05
N THR A 9 -55.06 4.89 5.75
CA THR A 9 -54.06 4.18 4.97
C THR A 9 -52.68 4.76 5.35
N ALA A 10 -52.02 4.08 6.27
CA ALA A 10 -50.59 4.34 6.57
C ALA A 10 -49.76 3.96 5.35
N LEU A 11 -49.39 4.97 4.57
CA LEU A 11 -48.44 4.83 3.49
C LEU A 11 -47.06 4.61 4.15
N THR A 12 -46.68 3.37 4.37
CA THR A 12 -45.33 3.00 4.74
C THR A 12 -44.42 3.22 3.53
N PHE A 13 -43.90 4.43 3.44
CA PHE A 13 -42.84 4.75 2.50
C PHE A 13 -41.55 4.06 3.02
N SER A 14 -41.39 2.80 2.59
CA SER A 14 -40.10 2.10 2.78
C SER A 14 -39.06 2.83 1.96
N ALA A 15 -38.37 3.79 2.59
CA ALA A 15 -37.17 4.35 2.07
C ALA A 15 -36.12 3.20 1.99
N MET A 16 -36.02 2.59 0.81
CA MET A 16 -34.89 1.74 0.48
C MET A 16 -33.64 2.68 0.50
N LEU A 17 -32.99 2.72 1.64
CA LEU A 17 -31.64 3.23 1.74
C LEU A 17 -30.76 2.33 0.86
N PHE A 18 -30.55 2.73 -0.38
CA PHE A 18 -29.46 2.19 -1.17
C PHE A 18 -28.19 2.65 -0.47
N ALA A 19 -27.63 1.77 0.35
CA ALA A 19 -26.31 2.01 0.92
C ALA A 19 -25.34 2.16 -0.25
N GLN A 20 -24.84 3.37 -0.45
CA GLN A 20 -23.82 3.63 -1.49
C GLN A 20 -22.60 2.77 -1.14
N LYS A 21 -22.20 1.95 -2.11
CA LYS A 21 -21.03 1.08 -2.00
C LYS A 21 -19.79 1.96 -1.91
N THR A 22 -19.04 1.85 -0.84
CA THR A 22 -17.78 2.58 -0.63
C THR A 22 -16.59 1.76 -1.05
N VAL A 23 -15.41 2.39 -1.18
CA VAL A 23 -14.17 1.66 -1.47
C VAL A 23 -13.85 0.66 -0.36
N ALA A 24 -14.11 1.01 0.90
CA ALA A 24 -13.87 0.14 2.05
C ALA A 24 -14.72 -1.14 2.06
N ASP A 25 -15.87 -1.15 1.35
CA ASP A 25 -16.73 -2.33 1.23
C ASP A 25 -16.22 -3.35 0.21
N VAL A 26 -15.37 -2.93 -0.72
CA VAL A 26 -14.97 -3.75 -1.87
C VAL A 26 -13.47 -4.00 -1.98
N ALA A 27 -12.65 -3.09 -1.50
CA ALA A 27 -11.21 -3.11 -1.71
C ALA A 27 -10.45 -2.83 -0.41
N LYS A 28 -9.46 -3.68 -0.11
CA LYS A 28 -8.51 -3.48 0.99
C LYS A 28 -7.12 -3.27 0.41
N PHE A 29 -6.52 -2.13 0.69
CA PHE A 29 -5.13 -1.85 0.35
C PHE A 29 -4.20 -2.39 1.44
N GLU A 30 -3.07 -2.98 1.07
CA GLU A 30 -2.01 -3.32 2.04
C GLU A 30 -1.44 -2.06 2.67
N THR A 31 -1.22 -1.04 1.86
CA THR A 31 -0.82 0.31 2.27
C THR A 31 -1.41 1.33 1.32
N GLU A 32 -1.77 2.49 1.84
CA GLU A 32 -2.29 3.62 1.06
C GLU A 32 -1.22 4.68 0.82
N THR A 33 -0.09 4.58 1.54
CA THR A 33 1.04 5.48 1.39
C THR A 33 2.33 4.67 1.34
N ILE A 34 3.14 4.89 0.30
CA ILE A 34 4.47 4.30 0.16
C ILE A 34 5.51 5.41 0.23
N ASN A 35 6.37 5.34 1.25
CA ASN A 35 7.56 6.18 1.30
C ASN A 35 8.70 5.47 0.56
N GLN A 36 9.20 6.09 -0.52
CA GLN A 36 10.27 5.55 -1.34
C GLN A 36 11.68 5.83 -0.76
N GLY A 37 11.74 6.58 0.35
CA GLY A 37 13.03 7.04 0.91
C GLY A 37 13.76 8.00 -0.02
N TYR A 38 15.07 7.89 -0.06
CA TYR A 38 15.90 8.70 -0.96
C TYR A 38 15.95 8.11 -2.36
N LEU A 39 15.76 8.97 -3.35
CA LEU A 39 15.88 8.67 -4.77
C LEU A 39 17.00 9.49 -5.37
N LYS A 40 17.69 8.92 -6.33
CA LYS A 40 18.67 9.67 -7.12
C LYS A 40 17.97 10.50 -8.18
N GLN A 41 18.38 11.76 -8.32
CA GLN A 41 17.81 12.65 -9.31
C GLN A 41 17.94 12.07 -10.73
N ASN A 42 16.88 12.21 -11.53
CA ASN A 42 16.74 11.67 -12.87
C ASN A 42 16.74 10.13 -12.98
N GLU A 43 16.66 9.41 -11.86
CA GLU A 43 16.48 7.96 -11.88
C GLU A 43 15.02 7.63 -11.52
N PRO A 44 14.17 7.28 -12.52
CA PRO A 44 12.78 6.94 -12.28
C PRO A 44 12.64 5.69 -11.42
N LYS A 45 11.71 5.73 -10.45
CA LYS A 45 11.40 4.57 -9.60
C LYS A 45 9.94 4.23 -9.63
N GLU A 46 9.66 2.94 -9.75
CA GLU A 46 8.30 2.39 -9.70
C GLU A 46 8.04 1.72 -8.36
N VAL A 47 6.82 1.89 -7.86
CA VAL A 47 6.28 1.16 -6.69
C VAL A 47 4.93 0.58 -7.06
N LYS A 48 4.49 -0.44 -6.31
CA LYS A 48 3.20 -1.10 -6.49
C LYS A 48 2.41 -1.08 -5.19
N PHE A 49 1.18 -0.64 -5.28
CA PHE A 49 0.17 -0.78 -4.25
C PHE A 49 -0.59 -2.07 -4.52
N ILE A 50 -0.69 -2.92 -3.53
CA ILE A 50 -1.46 -4.14 -3.61
C ILE A 50 -2.86 -3.88 -3.06
N VAL A 51 -3.86 -4.29 -3.82
CA VAL A 51 -5.27 -4.20 -3.46
C VAL A 51 -5.90 -5.58 -3.47
N THR A 52 -6.60 -5.94 -2.40
CA THR A 52 -7.35 -7.20 -2.27
C THR A 52 -8.83 -6.92 -2.49
N ASN A 53 -9.48 -7.70 -3.33
CA ASN A 53 -10.93 -7.69 -3.44
C ASN A 53 -11.55 -8.37 -2.22
N ILE A 54 -12.20 -7.60 -1.35
CA ILE A 54 -12.89 -8.10 -0.15
C ILE A 54 -14.40 -8.27 -0.36
N SER A 55 -14.90 -7.96 -1.56
CA SER A 55 -16.31 -8.16 -1.91
C SER A 55 -16.57 -9.60 -2.37
N LYS A 56 -17.85 -9.91 -2.59
CA LYS A 56 -18.31 -11.20 -3.12
C LYS A 56 -18.38 -11.23 -4.65
N GLU A 57 -18.14 -10.11 -5.31
CA GLU A 57 -18.22 -9.92 -6.76
C GLU A 57 -16.84 -9.60 -7.32
N PRO A 58 -16.59 -9.85 -8.63
CA PRO A 58 -15.35 -9.41 -9.28
C PRO A 58 -15.17 -7.90 -9.15
N LEU A 59 -13.99 -7.45 -8.71
CA LEU A 59 -13.62 -6.05 -8.57
C LEU A 59 -12.86 -5.59 -9.82
N ILE A 60 -13.30 -4.49 -10.43
CA ILE A 60 -12.66 -3.91 -11.62
C ILE A 60 -12.10 -2.55 -11.25
N ILE A 61 -10.82 -2.33 -11.54
CA ILE A 61 -10.20 -1.01 -11.47
C ILE A 61 -10.50 -0.30 -12.80
N GLU A 62 -11.29 0.76 -12.77
CA GLU A 62 -11.60 1.54 -13.96
C GLU A 62 -10.49 2.51 -14.32
N GLN A 63 -9.92 3.14 -13.31
CA GLN A 63 -8.91 4.18 -13.47
C GLN A 63 -7.92 4.18 -12.30
N ALA A 64 -6.67 4.50 -12.61
CA ALA A 64 -5.65 4.86 -11.64
C ALA A 64 -4.84 6.03 -12.22
N ASN A 65 -5.27 7.24 -11.91
CA ASN A 65 -4.75 8.46 -12.52
C ASN A 65 -3.86 9.22 -11.54
N PRO A 66 -2.61 9.51 -11.89
CA PRO A 66 -1.78 10.41 -11.12
C PRO A 66 -2.29 11.85 -11.21
N THR A 67 -2.16 12.60 -10.14
CA THR A 67 -2.59 14.01 -10.08
C THR A 67 -1.60 14.97 -10.75
N CYS A 68 -0.43 14.49 -11.16
CA CYS A 68 0.57 15.27 -11.89
C CYS A 68 1.22 14.46 -13.01
N GLY A 69 1.64 15.14 -14.08
CA GLY A 69 2.31 14.53 -15.25
C GLY A 69 3.72 13.96 -14.98
N CYS A 70 4.27 14.15 -13.79
CA CYS A 70 5.58 13.62 -13.39
C CYS A 70 5.50 12.17 -12.86
N THR A 71 4.31 11.61 -12.78
CA THR A 71 4.06 10.23 -12.34
C THR A 71 3.22 9.53 -13.41
N MET A 72 3.59 8.32 -13.75
CA MET A 72 2.79 7.44 -14.61
C MET A 72 2.19 6.32 -13.77
N GLY A 73 0.92 5.98 -14.02
CA GLY A 73 0.23 4.89 -13.36
C GLY A 73 -0.12 3.77 -14.32
N ASP A 74 -0.07 2.54 -13.84
CA ASP A 74 -0.66 1.37 -14.47
C ASP A 74 -1.36 0.52 -13.41
N TYR A 75 -2.23 -0.41 -13.81
CA TYR A 75 -3.01 -1.19 -12.87
C TYR A 75 -3.52 -2.48 -13.50
N THR A 76 -3.96 -3.43 -12.67
CA THR A 76 -4.60 -4.67 -13.12
C THR A 76 -5.86 -4.36 -13.93
N LYS A 77 -5.83 -4.69 -15.23
CA LYS A 77 -6.95 -4.43 -16.18
C LYS A 77 -8.02 -5.51 -16.14
N SER A 78 -7.66 -6.73 -15.74
CA SER A 78 -8.62 -7.84 -15.62
C SER A 78 -9.42 -7.73 -14.33
N PRO A 79 -10.66 -8.26 -14.29
CA PRO A 79 -11.43 -8.36 -13.07
C PRO A 79 -10.68 -9.15 -11.99
N ILE A 80 -10.62 -8.61 -10.78
CA ILE A 80 -10.00 -9.24 -9.61
C ILE A 80 -11.07 -10.09 -8.93
N ALA A 81 -10.90 -11.42 -8.88
CA ALA A 81 -11.84 -12.32 -8.25
C ALA A 81 -11.98 -12.05 -6.73
N PRO A 82 -13.10 -12.43 -6.09
CA PRO A 82 -13.26 -12.35 -4.64
C PRO A 82 -12.11 -13.01 -3.89
N GLY A 83 -11.50 -12.30 -2.94
CA GLY A 83 -10.34 -12.73 -2.17
C GLY A 83 -9.00 -12.66 -2.91
N ALA A 84 -8.99 -12.42 -4.21
CA ALA A 84 -7.76 -12.26 -4.98
C ALA A 84 -7.18 -10.84 -4.88
N THR A 85 -5.93 -10.69 -5.31
CA THR A 85 -5.20 -9.42 -5.30
C THR A 85 -4.99 -8.88 -6.71
N GLY A 86 -5.00 -7.56 -6.82
CA GLY A 86 -4.54 -6.81 -7.97
C GLY A 86 -3.47 -5.80 -7.56
N TYR A 87 -2.97 -5.03 -8.50
CA TYR A 87 -1.99 -3.99 -8.24
C TYR A 87 -2.35 -2.67 -8.93
N ILE A 88 -1.87 -1.58 -8.34
CA ILE A 88 -1.76 -0.26 -8.97
C ILE A 88 -0.30 0.13 -8.87
N SER A 89 0.36 0.39 -10.01
CA SER A 89 1.74 0.86 -10.02
C SER A 89 1.81 2.37 -10.18
N ALA A 90 2.85 2.97 -9.63
CA ALA A 90 3.18 4.37 -9.79
C ALA A 90 4.68 4.50 -10.07
N LYS A 91 5.01 5.09 -11.22
CA LYS A 91 6.38 5.37 -11.63
C LYS A 91 6.63 6.87 -11.58
N PHE A 92 7.44 7.29 -10.63
CA PHE A 92 7.85 8.68 -10.44
C PHE A 92 9.17 8.95 -11.15
N ASN A 93 9.28 10.08 -11.88
CA ASN A 93 10.44 10.39 -12.73
C ASN A 93 11.65 10.97 -11.99
N ALA A 94 11.50 11.41 -10.73
CA ALA A 94 12.54 11.98 -9.88
C ALA A 94 13.35 13.13 -10.53
N ALA A 95 12.71 13.93 -11.40
CA ALA A 95 13.41 14.95 -12.18
C ALA A 95 13.94 16.12 -11.34
N ASN A 96 13.24 16.50 -10.26
CA ASN A 96 13.61 17.63 -9.42
C ASN A 96 14.05 17.15 -8.04
N ALA A 97 15.17 17.68 -7.56
CA ALA A 97 15.64 17.42 -6.19
C ALA A 97 14.69 18.04 -5.16
N GLY A 98 14.62 17.43 -3.98
CA GLY A 98 13.80 17.85 -2.85
C GLY A 98 12.71 16.85 -2.48
N HIS A 99 11.96 17.19 -1.45
CA HIS A 99 10.83 16.38 -0.97
C HIS A 99 9.70 16.33 -1.98
N PHE A 100 9.09 15.16 -2.13
CA PHE A 100 7.90 15.00 -2.98
C PHE A 100 6.79 14.23 -2.26
N THR A 101 5.57 14.64 -2.58
CA THR A 101 4.33 13.92 -2.26
C THR A 101 3.48 13.89 -3.51
N LYS A 102 3.16 12.70 -4.00
CA LYS A 102 2.36 12.49 -5.21
C LYS A 102 1.19 11.57 -4.93
N ASN A 103 0.03 11.96 -5.42
CA ASN A 103 -1.21 11.20 -5.24
C ASN A 103 -1.64 10.56 -6.55
N LEU A 104 -2.23 9.38 -6.46
CA LEU A 104 -2.97 8.73 -7.53
C LEU A 104 -4.41 8.57 -7.06
N THR A 105 -5.35 8.87 -7.94
CA THR A 105 -6.77 8.66 -7.70
C THR A 105 -7.19 7.37 -8.36
N VAL A 106 -7.75 6.44 -7.58
CA VAL A 106 -8.20 5.12 -8.02
C VAL A 106 -9.73 5.10 -8.03
N LYS A 107 -10.33 4.65 -9.13
CA LYS A 107 -11.77 4.44 -9.30
C LYS A 107 -12.03 2.96 -9.52
N PHE A 108 -13.01 2.43 -8.79
CA PHE A 108 -13.50 1.07 -8.97
C PHE A 108 -14.89 1.09 -9.64
N ALA A 109 -15.17 0.10 -10.47
CA ALA A 109 -16.47 -0.05 -11.11
C ALA A 109 -17.58 -0.25 -10.07
N GLY A 110 -18.69 0.48 -10.25
CA GLY A 110 -19.83 0.40 -9.36
C GLY A 110 -19.63 0.99 -7.96
N VAL A 111 -18.56 1.79 -7.77
CA VAL A 111 -18.28 2.55 -6.54
C VAL A 111 -18.17 4.02 -6.91
N ASP A 112 -19.02 4.89 -6.34
CA ASP A 112 -18.99 6.32 -6.66
C ASP A 112 -17.79 7.05 -6.05
N GLU A 113 -17.33 6.58 -4.90
CA GLU A 113 -16.18 7.09 -4.20
C GLU A 113 -14.87 6.84 -4.99
N MET A 114 -13.97 7.81 -4.97
CA MET A 114 -12.60 7.67 -5.47
C MET A 114 -11.63 7.52 -4.31
N LYS A 115 -10.70 6.58 -4.42
CA LYS A 115 -9.64 6.38 -3.42
C LYS A 115 -8.38 7.11 -3.83
N SER A 116 -7.82 7.89 -2.90
CA SER A 116 -6.48 8.48 -3.06
C SER A 116 -5.43 7.61 -2.40
N ILE A 117 -4.38 7.27 -3.14
CA ILE A 117 -3.16 6.61 -2.65
C ILE A 117 -1.97 7.52 -2.91
N THR A 118 -0.94 7.43 -2.05
CA THR A 118 0.12 8.43 -1.98
C THR A 118 1.50 7.79 -2.09
N ILE A 119 2.40 8.40 -2.85
CA ILE A 119 3.84 8.13 -2.79
C ILE A 119 4.57 9.36 -2.25
N THR A 120 5.54 9.13 -1.37
CA THR A 120 6.39 10.19 -0.80
C THR A 120 7.85 9.79 -0.87
N GLY A 121 8.74 10.75 -0.69
CA GLY A 121 10.18 10.52 -0.60
C GLY A 121 10.94 11.81 -0.83
N ASP A 122 12.26 11.67 -0.91
CA ASP A 122 13.17 12.78 -1.12
C ASP A 122 14.09 12.47 -2.29
N VAL A 123 14.17 13.36 -3.25
CA VAL A 123 15.09 13.25 -4.39
C VAL A 123 16.37 14.01 -4.04
N LEU A 124 17.49 13.31 -4.01
CA LEU A 124 18.81 13.89 -3.80
C LEU A 124 19.51 14.13 -5.14
N ALA A 125 20.31 15.18 -5.22
CA ALA A 125 21.23 15.35 -6.32
C ALA A 125 22.17 14.12 -6.43
N ALA A 126 22.67 13.83 -7.63
CA ALA A 126 23.39 12.59 -7.88
C ALA A 126 24.59 12.40 -6.90
N GLU A 127 25.38 13.46 -6.68
CA GLU A 127 26.55 13.41 -5.78
C GLU A 127 26.15 13.20 -4.30
N GLU A 128 25.05 13.80 -3.88
CA GLU A 128 24.54 13.68 -2.52
C GLU A 128 23.98 12.27 -2.28
N TYR A 129 23.24 11.75 -3.25
CA TYR A 129 22.75 10.37 -3.21
C TYR A 129 23.88 9.35 -3.14
N ASP A 130 24.93 9.52 -3.95
CA ASP A 130 26.07 8.59 -3.97
C ASP A 130 26.84 8.60 -2.63
N LYS A 131 26.97 9.75 -1.97
CA LYS A 131 27.53 9.86 -0.61
C LYS A 131 26.66 9.14 0.42
N TRP A 132 25.36 9.42 0.41
CA TRP A 132 24.40 8.78 1.31
C TRP A 132 24.41 7.25 1.12
N ALA A 133 24.34 6.77 -0.12
CA ALA A 133 24.33 5.34 -0.43
C ALA A 133 25.62 4.63 0.04
N ALA A 134 26.77 5.30 -0.07
CA ALA A 134 28.03 4.77 0.42
C ALA A 134 28.07 4.67 1.96
N GLU A 135 27.50 5.65 2.67
CA GLU A 135 27.37 5.61 4.13
C GLU A 135 26.42 4.51 4.61
N GLU A 136 25.27 4.38 3.95
CA GLU A 136 24.30 3.32 4.27
C GLU A 136 24.86 1.92 4.00
N ALA A 137 25.61 1.75 2.91
CA ALA A 137 26.30 0.50 2.62
C ALA A 137 27.32 0.13 3.70
N LYS A 138 28.08 1.11 4.23
CA LYS A 138 29.02 0.89 5.35
C LYS A 138 28.27 0.51 6.62
N LYS A 139 27.26 1.24 7.01
CA LYS A 139 26.44 0.94 8.20
C LYS A 139 25.83 -0.46 8.13
N LYS A 140 25.32 -0.85 6.96
CA LYS A 140 24.77 -2.18 6.74
C LYS A 140 25.83 -3.27 6.87
N ALA A 141 27.00 -3.07 6.27
CA ALA A 141 28.09 -4.03 6.38
C ALA A 141 28.58 -4.20 7.83
N GLU A 142 28.68 -3.11 8.60
CA GLU A 142 29.02 -3.15 10.02
C GLU A 142 27.95 -3.87 10.85
N ALA A 143 26.67 -3.60 10.58
CA ALA A 143 25.55 -4.27 11.25
C ALA A 143 25.53 -5.78 10.94
N ASP A 144 25.72 -6.17 9.69
CA ASP A 144 25.76 -7.57 9.26
C ASP A 144 26.98 -8.29 9.88
N ALA A 145 28.14 -7.64 9.98
CA ALA A 145 29.32 -8.17 10.63
C ALA A 145 29.11 -8.35 12.14
N ALA A 146 28.48 -7.39 12.82
CA ALA A 146 28.14 -7.48 14.24
C ALA A 146 27.13 -8.61 14.52
N ALA A 147 26.11 -8.76 13.67
CA ALA A 147 25.13 -9.84 13.77
C ALA A 147 25.79 -11.22 13.57
N ALA A 148 26.71 -11.35 12.61
CA ALA A 148 27.46 -12.57 12.37
C ALA A 148 28.39 -12.94 13.54
N ALA A 149 29.02 -11.93 14.19
CA ALA A 149 29.86 -12.13 15.37
C ALA A 149 29.02 -12.59 16.59
N ALA A 150 27.85 -11.99 16.80
CA ALA A 150 26.93 -12.38 17.87
C ALA A 150 26.42 -13.82 17.68
N ALA A 151 26.09 -14.23 16.44
CA ALA A 151 25.65 -15.59 16.13
C ALA A 151 26.74 -16.66 16.37
N LYS A 152 28.02 -16.31 16.19
CA LYS A 152 29.14 -17.21 16.48
C LYS A 152 29.34 -17.42 17.98
N ASN A 153 29.11 -16.37 18.79
CA ASN A 153 29.31 -16.43 20.24
C ASN A 153 28.25 -17.28 20.96
N THR A 154 27.04 -17.34 20.43
CA THR A 154 25.95 -18.19 20.98
C THR A 154 26.15 -19.68 20.70
N LYS A 155 26.87 -20.07 19.62
CA LYS A 155 27.21 -21.48 19.34
C LYS A 155 28.35 -22.03 20.20
N GLY A 156 29.25 -21.18 20.69
CA GLY A 156 30.39 -21.59 21.53
C GLY A 156 30.03 -21.94 22.97
N SER A 157 28.89 -21.46 23.51
CA SER A 157 28.50 -21.66 24.91
C SER A 157 27.74 -22.97 25.16
N LYS A 158 27.26 -23.69 24.13
CA LYS A 158 26.50 -24.94 24.32
C LYS A 158 27.31 -26.23 24.37
N ASN A 159 28.64 -26.17 24.27
CA ASN A 159 29.49 -27.38 24.19
C ASN A 159 30.38 -27.64 25.40
N LYS A 160 30.07 -27.05 26.58
CA LYS A 160 30.89 -27.22 27.80
C LYS A 160 30.20 -27.80 29.01
N THR A 161 29.06 -28.50 28.81
CA THR A 161 28.37 -29.19 29.90
C THR A 161 28.05 -30.63 29.49
N GLY A 162 29.06 -31.48 29.47
CA GLY A 162 28.86 -32.90 29.17
C GLY A 162 30.15 -33.71 29.28
N SER A 163 30.79 -33.73 30.43
CA SER A 163 31.66 -34.85 30.81
C SER A 163 32.16 -34.67 32.26
N LYS A 164 31.50 -35.31 33.18
CA LYS A 164 32.08 -35.87 34.43
C LYS A 164 30.97 -36.61 35.17
N ASN A 165 30.94 -37.90 34.99
CA ASN A 165 30.76 -38.83 36.11
C ASN A 165 30.98 -40.25 35.57
N ASN A 166 32.10 -40.81 35.97
CA ASN A 166 32.24 -42.21 36.26
C ASN A 166 33.37 -42.33 37.31
N ASN A 167 32.98 -42.57 38.52
CA ASN A 167 33.49 -43.66 39.36
C ASN A 167 32.68 -43.69 40.66
#